data_9c293ae19bc77f381bdfb2c92e3c2736
#
_entry.id   9c293ae19bc77f381bdfb2c92e3c2736
#
_cell.length_a   1.000
_cell.length_b   1.000
_cell.length_c   1.000
_cell.angle_alpha   90.00
_cell.angle_beta   90.00
_cell.angle_gamma   90.00
#
_symmetry.space_group_name_H-M   'P 1'
#
loop_
_entity.id
_entity.type
_entity.pdbx_description
1 polymer ?
#
loop_
_entity_poly.entity_id
_entity_poly.type
_entity_poly.pdbx_seq_one_letter_code
_entity_poly.pdbx_strand_id
1 'polypeptide(L)'
;MKQSEPLATITDAGLFRSGRWLVRGVSMAVQAGEIVTLIGPNGAGKSTAAKLVLGVLKPDEGSAWRRPGLRLSYVPQRLAIDWTLPLSVRRFMSLTGPIGDTDTTHALAETEVAHLANAQMQTLSGGEFQRVLLARAIARKPELLVLDEPVQGVDFAGEVALYDLIRRIRDRHGCGILLISHNLHLVMAATDRVICLNGHVCCSGTPKVVAASAEYKALFGARAASTLAVYEHHHDHTHLPDGRVRFADGTVSNEDDAGGRERVDGMRE
;
A
#
# COMPACT_ATOMS: atom_id res chain seq x y z
N MET A 1 -26.25 -4.01 -4.24
CA MET A 1 -24.88 -4.23 -4.76
C MET A 1 -24.51 -5.67 -4.47
N LYS A 2 -24.27 -6.51 -5.48
CA LYS A 2 -23.76 -7.89 -5.26
C LYS A 2 -22.39 -7.74 -4.61
N GLN A 3 -22.22 -8.25 -3.39
CA GLN A 3 -20.89 -8.41 -2.80
C GLN A 3 -20.11 -9.35 -3.74
N SER A 4 -19.05 -8.84 -4.36
CA SER A 4 -18.16 -9.68 -5.16
C SER A 4 -17.54 -10.73 -4.24
N GLU A 5 -17.40 -11.96 -4.73
CA GLU A 5 -16.73 -13.02 -4.00
C GLU A 5 -15.27 -12.58 -3.69
N PRO A 6 -14.79 -12.72 -2.44
CA PRO A 6 -13.45 -12.30 -2.08
C PRO A 6 -12.39 -13.08 -2.86
N LEU A 7 -11.25 -12.45 -3.12
CA LEU A 7 -10.09 -13.09 -3.75
C LEU A 7 -9.40 -14.06 -2.78
N ALA A 8 -9.28 -13.63 -1.53
CA ALA A 8 -8.72 -14.41 -0.45
C ALA A 8 -9.33 -14.02 0.90
N THR A 9 -9.44 -14.99 1.81
CA THR A 9 -9.90 -14.80 3.18
C THR A 9 -9.05 -15.58 4.16
N ILE A 10 -8.90 -15.03 5.34
CA ILE A 10 -8.51 -15.80 6.54
C ILE A 10 -9.61 -15.61 7.59
N THR A 11 -9.99 -16.69 8.28
CA THR A 11 -11.09 -16.68 9.25
C THR A 11 -10.61 -17.31 10.55
N ASP A 12 -10.65 -16.53 11.63
CA ASP A 12 -10.19 -16.89 12.98
C ASP A 12 -8.81 -17.55 12.99
N ALA A 13 -7.94 -17.08 12.06
CA ALA A 13 -6.66 -17.71 11.81
C ALA A 13 -5.69 -17.43 12.95
N GLY A 14 -5.04 -18.48 13.42
CA GLY A 14 -3.97 -18.43 14.40
C GLY A 14 -2.73 -19.17 13.89
N LEU A 15 -1.54 -18.65 14.21
CA LEU A 15 -0.26 -19.28 13.92
C LEU A 15 0.61 -19.29 15.17
N PHE A 16 0.93 -20.48 15.65
CA PHE A 16 1.78 -20.71 16.81
C PHE A 16 3.18 -21.18 16.40
N ARG A 17 4.22 -20.49 16.82
CA ARG A 17 5.62 -20.86 16.52
C ARG A 17 6.52 -20.51 17.71
N SER A 18 7.48 -21.38 17.96
CA SER A 18 8.49 -21.19 19.02
C SER A 18 7.88 -20.86 20.39
N GLY A 19 6.82 -21.58 20.77
CA GLY A 19 6.19 -21.44 22.09
C GLY A 19 5.27 -20.22 22.25
N ARG A 20 4.96 -19.48 21.18
CA ARG A 20 4.08 -18.29 21.23
C ARG A 20 3.20 -18.17 20.00
N TRP A 21 2.07 -17.48 20.17
CA TRP A 21 1.24 -17.05 19.07
C TRP A 21 1.90 -15.89 18.34
N LEU A 22 2.11 -16.02 17.04
CA LEU A 22 2.52 -14.91 16.17
C LEU A 22 1.30 -14.05 15.79
N VAL A 23 0.17 -14.70 15.56
CA VAL A 23 -1.16 -14.13 15.37
C VAL A 23 -2.19 -15.12 15.89
N ARG A 24 -3.35 -14.63 16.38
CA ARG A 24 -4.47 -15.47 16.82
C ARG A 24 -5.80 -14.78 16.60
N GLY A 25 -6.82 -15.53 16.13
CA GLY A 25 -8.16 -15.00 15.90
C GLY A 25 -8.21 -13.90 14.82
N VAL A 26 -7.34 -13.99 13.82
CA VAL A 26 -7.28 -12.99 12.74
C VAL A 26 -8.27 -13.36 11.64
N SER A 27 -9.22 -12.45 11.38
CA SER A 27 -10.17 -12.56 10.29
C SER A 27 -10.07 -11.36 9.35
N MET A 28 -9.89 -11.62 8.05
CA MET A 28 -9.85 -10.59 7.02
C MET A 28 -10.13 -11.19 5.64
N ALA A 29 -10.58 -10.34 4.72
CA ALA A 29 -10.78 -10.68 3.31
C ALA A 29 -10.19 -9.59 2.43
N VAL A 30 -9.86 -9.90 1.18
CA VAL A 30 -9.45 -8.93 0.15
C VAL A 30 -10.35 -9.12 -1.07
N GLN A 31 -10.97 -8.03 -1.52
CA GLN A 31 -11.83 -8.02 -2.70
C GLN A 31 -11.04 -7.57 -3.95
N ALA A 32 -11.58 -7.85 -5.13
CA ALA A 32 -11.07 -7.25 -6.37
C ALA A 32 -11.29 -5.73 -6.35
N GLY A 33 -10.30 -4.96 -6.82
CA GLY A 33 -10.38 -3.50 -6.86
C GLY A 33 -10.32 -2.80 -5.49
N GLU A 34 -10.02 -3.52 -4.40
CA GLU A 34 -9.90 -2.98 -3.04
C GLU A 34 -8.44 -2.92 -2.60
N ILE A 35 -8.03 -1.83 -1.96
CA ILE A 35 -6.77 -1.73 -1.22
C ILE A 35 -7.06 -1.93 0.26
N VAL A 36 -6.64 -3.07 0.81
CA VAL A 36 -6.69 -3.36 2.24
C VAL A 36 -5.30 -3.16 2.83
N THR A 37 -5.17 -2.34 3.85
CA THR A 37 -3.89 -2.10 4.50
C THR A 37 -3.83 -2.66 5.91
N LEU A 38 -2.78 -3.45 6.17
CA LEU A 38 -2.43 -3.92 7.51
C LEU A 38 -1.48 -2.91 8.16
N ILE A 39 -1.87 -2.37 9.30
CA ILE A 39 -1.04 -1.50 10.14
C ILE A 39 -0.84 -2.13 11.51
N GLY A 40 0.19 -1.69 12.22
CA GLY A 40 0.49 -2.17 13.57
C GLY A 40 1.97 -2.04 13.92
N PRO A 41 2.35 -2.17 15.18
CA PRO A 41 3.75 -2.10 15.61
C PRO A 41 4.61 -3.21 15.00
N ASN A 42 5.93 -3.07 15.14
CA ASN A 42 6.85 -4.12 14.74
C ASN A 42 6.60 -5.38 15.58
N GLY A 43 6.59 -6.55 14.95
CA GLY A 43 6.26 -7.81 15.61
C GLY A 43 4.76 -8.08 15.79
N ALA A 44 3.87 -7.19 15.37
CA ALA A 44 2.40 -7.34 15.46
C ALA A 44 1.81 -8.50 14.63
N GLY A 45 2.63 -9.15 13.79
CA GLY A 45 2.18 -10.28 12.97
C GLY A 45 1.71 -9.90 11.56
N LYS A 46 1.91 -8.66 11.10
CA LYS A 46 1.48 -8.17 9.77
C LYS A 46 1.96 -9.08 8.62
N SER A 47 3.27 -9.28 8.51
CA SER A 47 3.84 -10.16 7.48
C SER A 47 3.43 -11.64 7.67
N THR A 48 3.14 -12.06 8.91
CA THR A 48 2.58 -13.40 9.19
C THR A 48 1.16 -13.52 8.62
N ALA A 49 0.29 -12.55 8.88
CA ALA A 49 -1.07 -12.52 8.34
C ALA A 49 -1.04 -12.48 6.78
N ALA A 50 -0.16 -11.68 6.19
CA ALA A 50 0.03 -11.68 4.74
C ALA A 50 0.48 -13.05 4.21
N LYS A 51 1.41 -13.73 4.87
CA LYS A 51 1.86 -15.08 4.47
C LYS A 51 0.76 -16.14 4.62
N LEU A 52 -0.18 -15.98 5.56
CA LEU A 52 -1.39 -16.81 5.64
C LEU A 52 -2.31 -16.56 4.43
N VAL A 53 -2.56 -15.30 4.07
CA VAL A 53 -3.32 -14.91 2.85
C VAL A 53 -2.66 -15.47 1.60
N LEU A 54 -1.32 -15.34 1.50
CA LEU A 54 -0.53 -15.88 0.40
C LEU A 54 -0.56 -17.42 0.33
N GLY A 55 -0.87 -18.10 1.44
CA GLY A 55 -0.78 -19.56 1.59
C GLY A 55 0.64 -20.09 1.66
N VAL A 56 1.60 -19.21 1.92
CA VAL A 56 2.96 -19.58 2.25
C VAL A 56 3.02 -20.26 3.63
N LEU A 57 2.14 -19.80 4.53
CA LEU A 57 1.93 -20.41 5.84
C LEU A 57 0.52 -20.98 5.93
N LYS A 58 0.40 -22.12 6.62
CA LYS A 58 -0.87 -22.74 6.96
C LYS A 58 -1.21 -22.38 8.42
N PRO A 59 -2.44 -21.91 8.72
CA PRO A 59 -2.82 -21.62 10.08
C PRO A 59 -2.92 -22.89 10.92
N ASP A 60 -2.61 -22.78 12.22
CA ASP A 60 -2.80 -23.86 13.20
C ASP A 60 -4.24 -23.85 13.77
N GLU A 61 -4.88 -22.66 13.86
CA GLU A 61 -6.28 -22.47 14.21
C GLU A 61 -6.97 -21.68 13.08
N GLY A 62 -8.28 -21.89 12.90
CA GLY A 62 -9.09 -21.23 11.87
C GLY A 62 -8.80 -21.74 10.47
N SER A 63 -9.02 -20.89 9.47
CA SER A 63 -8.87 -21.29 8.07
C SER A 63 -8.32 -20.14 7.20
N ALA A 64 -7.72 -20.53 6.07
CA ALA A 64 -7.29 -19.63 5.01
C ALA A 64 -7.81 -20.18 3.67
N TRP A 65 -8.51 -19.33 2.93
CA TRP A 65 -9.07 -19.68 1.64
C TRP A 65 -8.63 -18.69 0.57
N ARG A 66 -8.44 -19.16 -0.62
CA ARG A 66 -8.15 -18.39 -1.83
C ARG A 66 -8.98 -18.91 -2.97
N ARG A 67 -9.44 -18.01 -3.82
CA ARG A 67 -10.16 -18.38 -5.03
C ARG A 67 -9.31 -19.37 -5.84
N PRO A 68 -9.87 -20.50 -6.29
CA PRO A 68 -9.16 -21.45 -7.14
C PRO A 68 -8.60 -20.75 -8.41
N GLY A 69 -7.35 -21.03 -8.75
CA GLY A 69 -6.68 -20.41 -9.92
C GLY A 69 -6.31 -18.94 -9.76
N LEU A 70 -6.40 -18.36 -8.55
CA LEU A 70 -6.05 -16.97 -8.29
C LEU A 70 -4.59 -16.67 -8.69
N ARG A 71 -4.40 -15.73 -9.63
CA ARG A 71 -3.08 -15.19 -9.95
C ARG A 71 -2.66 -14.19 -8.89
N LEU A 72 -1.59 -14.52 -8.19
CA LEU A 72 -1.12 -13.79 -7.04
C LEU A 72 0.33 -13.37 -7.25
N SER A 73 0.66 -12.12 -6.91
CA SER A 73 2.03 -11.62 -6.85
C SER A 73 2.36 -11.06 -5.47
N TYR A 74 3.60 -11.23 -5.05
CA TYR A 74 4.10 -10.75 -3.77
C TYR A 74 5.39 -9.96 -3.93
N VAL A 75 5.40 -8.77 -3.36
CA VAL A 75 6.59 -7.93 -3.19
C VAL A 75 6.98 -7.97 -1.71
N PRO A 76 8.07 -8.67 -1.37
CA PRO A 76 8.52 -8.79 0.02
C PRO A 76 9.23 -7.51 0.49
N GLN A 77 9.21 -7.26 1.79
CA GLN A 77 9.92 -6.16 2.44
C GLN A 77 11.43 -6.18 2.13
N ARG A 78 12.03 -7.35 2.07
CA ARG A 78 13.44 -7.55 1.75
C ARG A 78 13.58 -8.63 0.71
N LEU A 79 14.37 -8.32 -0.30
CA LEU A 79 14.75 -9.30 -1.32
C LEU A 79 16.22 -9.67 -1.08
N ALA A 80 16.45 -10.96 -0.80
CA ALA A 80 17.80 -11.48 -0.67
C ALA A 80 18.40 -11.66 -2.08
N ILE A 81 19.11 -10.66 -2.56
CA ILE A 81 19.90 -10.71 -3.80
C ILE A 81 21.37 -10.67 -3.39
N ASP A 82 22.17 -11.56 -3.99
CA ASP A 82 23.62 -11.41 -3.91
C ASP A 82 24.06 -10.27 -4.83
N TRP A 83 24.36 -9.13 -4.25
CA TRP A 83 24.74 -7.92 -4.95
C TRP A 83 26.12 -8.02 -5.65
N THR A 84 26.87 -9.10 -5.45
CA THR A 84 28.11 -9.35 -6.21
C THR A 84 27.83 -9.86 -7.62
N LEU A 85 26.63 -10.38 -7.88
CA LEU A 85 26.24 -10.87 -9.19
C LEU A 85 25.77 -9.73 -10.08
N PRO A 86 26.28 -9.60 -11.33
CA PRO A 86 25.78 -8.63 -12.29
C PRO A 86 24.37 -9.00 -12.73
N LEU A 87 23.37 -8.24 -12.24
CA LEU A 87 21.95 -8.51 -12.50
C LEU A 87 21.28 -7.25 -13.07
N SER A 88 21.02 -7.25 -14.39
CA SER A 88 20.28 -6.17 -15.01
C SER A 88 18.78 -6.24 -14.64
N VAL A 89 18.08 -5.09 -14.69
CA VAL A 89 16.64 -5.00 -14.47
C VAL A 89 15.89 -5.98 -15.40
N ARG A 90 16.19 -6.02 -16.68
CA ARG A 90 15.58 -6.96 -17.65
C ARG A 90 15.75 -8.41 -17.20
N ARG A 91 16.95 -8.80 -16.77
CA ARG A 91 17.21 -10.16 -16.27
C ARG A 91 16.46 -10.44 -14.96
N PHE A 92 16.41 -9.46 -14.08
CA PHE A 92 15.66 -9.55 -12.82
C PHE A 92 14.16 -9.81 -13.05
N MET A 93 13.54 -9.17 -14.05
CA MET A 93 12.11 -9.40 -14.39
C MET A 93 11.80 -10.88 -14.65
N SER A 94 12.70 -11.64 -15.25
CA SER A 94 12.49 -13.05 -15.64
C SER A 94 12.99 -14.09 -14.65
N LEU A 95 13.60 -13.72 -13.50
CA LEU A 95 14.26 -14.68 -12.57
C LEU A 95 13.33 -15.78 -12.02
N THR A 96 12.04 -15.50 -11.81
CA THR A 96 11.10 -16.48 -11.23
C THR A 96 10.18 -17.13 -12.26
N GLY A 97 10.59 -17.12 -13.49
CA GLY A 97 9.88 -17.71 -14.62
C GLY A 97 9.75 -16.72 -15.79
N PRO A 98 9.52 -17.21 -17.00
CA PRO A 98 9.48 -16.37 -18.18
C PRO A 98 8.36 -15.33 -18.10
N ILE A 99 8.68 -14.11 -18.50
CA ILE A 99 7.75 -13.02 -18.77
C ILE A 99 8.05 -12.56 -20.20
N GLY A 100 7.01 -12.36 -21.02
CA GLY A 100 7.18 -11.88 -22.38
C GLY A 100 7.84 -10.50 -22.42
N ASP A 101 8.61 -10.22 -23.48
CA ASP A 101 9.28 -8.93 -23.64
C ASP A 101 8.29 -7.77 -23.69
N THR A 102 7.13 -7.96 -24.30
CA THR A 102 6.05 -6.97 -24.33
C THR A 102 5.51 -6.68 -22.94
N ASP A 103 5.20 -7.72 -22.14
CA ASP A 103 4.70 -7.56 -20.77
C ASP A 103 5.77 -6.91 -19.87
N THR A 104 7.05 -7.27 -20.05
CA THR A 104 8.18 -6.63 -19.35
C THR A 104 8.26 -5.15 -19.68
N THR A 105 8.22 -4.79 -20.96
CA THR A 105 8.32 -3.40 -21.41
C THR A 105 7.14 -2.56 -20.91
N HIS A 106 5.92 -3.09 -20.98
CA HIS A 106 4.73 -2.41 -20.50
C HIS A 106 4.79 -2.20 -18.99
N ALA A 107 5.18 -3.22 -18.21
CA ALA A 107 5.24 -3.10 -16.76
C ALA A 107 6.31 -2.09 -16.31
N LEU A 108 7.49 -2.07 -16.94
CA LEU A 108 8.54 -1.07 -16.67
C LEU A 108 8.09 0.35 -17.04
N ALA A 109 7.34 0.51 -18.14
CA ALA A 109 6.79 1.80 -18.54
C ALA A 109 5.70 2.27 -17.56
N GLU A 110 4.80 1.37 -17.15
CA GLU A 110 3.73 1.67 -16.19
C GLU A 110 4.26 2.10 -14.83
N THR A 111 5.39 1.53 -14.39
CA THR A 111 6.06 1.92 -13.15
C THR A 111 7.10 3.03 -13.33
N GLU A 112 7.18 3.64 -14.52
CA GLU A 112 8.02 4.82 -14.85
C GLU A 112 9.53 4.53 -14.78
N VAL A 113 9.95 3.26 -14.99
CA VAL A 113 11.36 2.82 -14.98
C VAL A 113 11.80 2.13 -16.26
N ALA A 114 11.13 2.37 -17.38
CA ALA A 114 11.47 1.76 -18.67
C ALA A 114 12.92 2.10 -19.12
N HIS A 115 13.40 3.30 -18.81
CA HIS A 115 14.75 3.75 -19.12
C HIS A 115 15.84 2.95 -18.38
N LEU A 116 15.49 2.26 -17.29
CA LEU A 116 16.40 1.47 -16.47
C LEU A 116 16.47 -0.01 -16.88
N ALA A 117 15.82 -0.42 -17.97
CA ALA A 117 15.73 -1.84 -18.37
C ALA A 117 17.10 -2.55 -18.46
N ASN A 118 18.15 -1.85 -18.86
CA ASN A 118 19.51 -2.37 -18.97
C ASN A 118 20.43 -1.97 -17.79
N ALA A 119 19.94 -1.17 -16.86
CA ALA A 119 20.68 -0.80 -15.66
C ALA A 119 20.92 -2.02 -14.75
N GLN A 120 21.98 -1.97 -13.95
CA GLN A 120 22.23 -2.99 -12.94
C GLN A 120 21.37 -2.72 -11.71
N MET A 121 20.78 -3.78 -11.14
CA MET A 121 19.91 -3.66 -9.95
C MET A 121 20.60 -2.97 -8.78
N GLN A 122 21.90 -3.16 -8.62
CA GLN A 122 22.71 -2.60 -7.55
C GLN A 122 22.97 -1.08 -7.69
N THR A 123 22.74 -0.49 -8.87
CA THR A 123 22.96 0.94 -9.11
C THR A 123 21.67 1.76 -8.97
N LEU A 124 20.54 1.11 -8.68
CA LEU A 124 19.25 1.77 -8.55
C LEU A 124 19.14 2.50 -7.22
N SER A 125 18.53 3.67 -7.23
CA SER A 125 18.05 4.32 -6.02
C SER A 125 16.96 3.48 -5.34
N GLY A 126 16.67 3.76 -4.04
CA GLY A 126 15.61 3.04 -3.32
C GLY A 126 14.25 3.09 -4.03
N GLY A 127 13.87 4.27 -4.52
CA GLY A 127 12.60 4.46 -5.25
C GLY A 127 12.56 3.71 -6.58
N GLU A 128 13.63 3.76 -7.37
CA GLU A 128 13.75 3.02 -8.63
C GLU A 128 13.69 1.51 -8.38
N PHE A 129 14.37 1.04 -7.35
CA PHE A 129 14.35 -0.38 -6.96
C PHE A 129 12.93 -0.84 -6.61
N GLN A 130 12.20 -0.08 -5.80
CA GLN A 130 10.81 -0.41 -5.45
C GLN A 130 9.88 -0.41 -6.67
N ARG A 131 10.05 0.56 -7.59
CA ARG A 131 9.31 0.59 -8.86
C ARG A 131 9.61 -0.62 -9.75
N VAL A 132 10.86 -1.09 -9.80
CA VAL A 132 11.24 -2.31 -10.53
C VAL A 132 10.64 -3.55 -9.87
N LEU A 133 10.61 -3.64 -8.53
CA LEU A 133 9.91 -4.74 -7.83
C LEU A 133 8.42 -4.77 -8.17
N LEU A 134 7.79 -3.60 -8.19
CA LEU A 134 6.38 -3.45 -8.53
C LEU A 134 6.13 -3.81 -10.01
N ALA A 135 7.01 -3.34 -10.94
CA ALA A 135 6.95 -3.73 -12.36
C ALA A 135 6.94 -5.26 -12.53
N ARG A 136 7.87 -5.93 -11.87
CA ARG A 136 7.97 -7.39 -11.92
C ARG A 136 6.71 -8.08 -11.38
N ALA A 137 6.10 -7.53 -10.34
CA ALA A 137 4.88 -8.08 -9.77
C ALA A 137 3.68 -7.93 -10.72
N ILE A 138 3.49 -6.75 -11.34
CA ILE A 138 2.37 -6.48 -12.24
C ILE A 138 2.53 -7.10 -13.64
N ALA A 139 3.76 -7.31 -14.11
CA ALA A 139 4.01 -7.99 -15.39
C ALA A 139 3.37 -9.39 -15.46
N ARG A 140 3.07 -10.00 -14.33
CA ARG A 140 2.37 -11.29 -14.22
C ARG A 140 0.85 -11.15 -14.20
N LYS A 141 0.31 -9.95 -14.37
CA LYS A 141 -1.13 -9.63 -14.38
C LYS A 141 -1.86 -10.25 -13.19
N PRO A 142 -1.44 -9.96 -11.95
CA PRO A 142 -2.04 -10.54 -10.76
C PRO A 142 -3.47 -10.04 -10.56
N GLU A 143 -4.32 -10.90 -9.99
CA GLU A 143 -5.64 -10.53 -9.49
C GLU A 143 -5.57 -10.10 -8.02
N LEU A 144 -4.57 -10.62 -7.28
CA LEU A 144 -4.22 -10.19 -5.93
C LEU A 144 -2.74 -9.83 -5.87
N LEU A 145 -2.45 -8.59 -5.46
CA LEU A 145 -1.10 -8.08 -5.25
C LEU A 145 -0.87 -7.86 -3.75
N VAL A 146 0.16 -8.49 -3.21
CA VAL A 146 0.55 -8.31 -1.80
C VAL A 146 1.87 -7.55 -1.75
N LEU A 147 1.87 -6.42 -1.05
CA LEU A 147 3.01 -5.49 -0.92
C LEU A 147 3.40 -5.37 0.55
N ASP A 148 4.60 -5.83 0.89
CA ASP A 148 5.11 -5.78 2.27
C ASP A 148 6.13 -4.64 2.40
N GLU A 149 5.69 -3.52 2.97
CA GLU A 149 6.45 -2.28 3.17
C GLU A 149 7.13 -1.76 1.87
N PRO A 150 6.35 -1.50 0.79
CA PRO A 150 6.91 -1.21 -0.54
C PRO A 150 7.63 0.14 -0.64
N VAL A 151 7.55 1.00 0.38
CA VAL A 151 8.20 2.34 0.41
C VAL A 151 9.48 2.34 1.22
N GLN A 152 9.94 1.19 1.73
CA GLN A 152 11.15 1.13 2.55
C GLN A 152 12.39 1.61 1.77
N GLY A 153 13.10 2.59 2.32
CA GLY A 153 14.31 3.16 1.70
C GLY A 153 14.04 4.19 0.59
N VAL A 154 12.82 4.69 0.52
CA VAL A 154 12.39 5.77 -0.38
C VAL A 154 12.28 7.07 0.42
N ASP A 155 12.59 8.21 -0.18
CA ASP A 155 12.34 9.52 0.42
C ASP A 155 10.84 9.87 0.42
N PHE A 156 10.45 10.88 1.19
CA PHE A 156 9.05 11.24 1.38
C PHE A 156 8.31 11.53 0.06
N ALA A 157 8.92 12.27 -0.86
CA ALA A 157 8.30 12.58 -2.16
C ALA A 157 8.12 11.33 -3.00
N GLY A 158 9.11 10.44 -3.00
CA GLY A 158 9.05 9.14 -3.66
C GLY A 158 8.01 8.20 -3.02
N GLU A 159 7.84 8.24 -1.69
CA GLU A 159 6.79 7.48 -1.01
C GLU A 159 5.39 7.89 -1.51
N VAL A 160 5.09 9.20 -1.54
CA VAL A 160 3.81 9.72 -2.07
C VAL A 160 3.59 9.25 -3.50
N ALA A 161 4.58 9.43 -4.38
CA ALA A 161 4.49 9.03 -5.78
C ALA A 161 4.29 7.51 -5.95
N LEU A 162 4.88 6.68 -5.05
CA LEU A 162 4.73 5.24 -5.09
C LEU A 162 3.33 4.79 -4.63
N TYR A 163 2.74 5.43 -3.62
CA TYR A 163 1.36 5.16 -3.21
C TYR A 163 0.36 5.55 -4.30
N ASP A 164 0.56 6.68 -4.97
CA ASP A 164 -0.26 7.08 -6.12
C ASP A 164 -0.12 6.08 -7.28
N LEU A 165 1.07 5.57 -7.53
CA LEU A 165 1.30 4.52 -8.52
C LEU A 165 0.54 3.23 -8.15
N ILE A 166 0.57 2.81 -6.88
CA ILE A 166 -0.17 1.62 -6.38
C ILE A 166 -1.68 1.80 -6.62
N ARG A 167 -2.23 2.99 -6.36
CA ARG A 167 -3.65 3.29 -6.66
C ARG A 167 -3.95 3.20 -8.14
N ARG A 168 -3.13 3.82 -9.01
CA ARG A 168 -3.28 3.72 -10.47
C ARG A 168 -3.25 2.28 -10.97
N ILE A 169 -2.37 1.43 -10.41
CA ILE A 169 -2.30 0.01 -10.73
C ILE A 169 -3.60 -0.70 -10.34
N ARG A 170 -4.12 -0.49 -9.11
CA ARG A 170 -5.40 -1.03 -8.68
C ARG A 170 -6.51 -0.64 -9.66
N ASP A 171 -6.61 0.65 -10.01
CA ASP A 171 -7.67 1.19 -10.86
C ASP A 171 -7.57 0.64 -12.30
N ARG A 172 -6.36 0.50 -12.83
CA ARG A 172 -6.13 0.01 -14.19
C ARG A 172 -6.34 -1.50 -14.33
N HIS A 173 -5.87 -2.28 -13.36
CA HIS A 173 -5.91 -3.74 -13.44
C HIS A 173 -7.12 -4.35 -12.72
N GLY A 174 -7.86 -3.58 -11.93
CA GLY A 174 -8.95 -4.08 -11.09
C GLY A 174 -8.50 -5.12 -10.05
N CYS A 175 -7.21 -5.20 -9.76
CA CYS A 175 -6.66 -6.17 -8.81
C CYS A 175 -6.98 -5.77 -7.36
N GLY A 176 -7.16 -6.76 -6.48
CA GLY A 176 -7.13 -6.52 -5.04
C GLY A 176 -5.70 -6.31 -4.57
N ILE A 177 -5.50 -5.41 -3.62
CA ILE A 177 -4.19 -5.13 -3.04
C ILE A 177 -4.22 -5.35 -1.53
N LEU A 178 -3.33 -6.19 -1.01
CA LEU A 178 -3.02 -6.27 0.40
C LEU A 178 -1.70 -5.54 0.65
N LEU A 179 -1.78 -4.42 1.35
CA LEU A 179 -0.64 -3.56 1.65
C LEU A 179 -0.26 -3.71 3.13
N ILE A 180 1.02 -3.86 3.43
CA ILE A 180 1.56 -3.75 4.78
C ILE A 180 2.36 -2.45 4.84
N SER A 181 2.06 -1.60 5.81
CA SER A 181 2.78 -0.35 6.00
C SER A 181 2.80 0.05 7.48
N HIS A 182 3.83 0.79 7.83
CA HIS A 182 3.94 1.49 9.12
C HIS A 182 3.78 3.01 8.97
N ASN A 183 3.76 3.54 7.73
CA ASN A 183 3.55 4.96 7.47
C ASN A 183 2.05 5.28 7.41
N LEU A 184 1.51 5.68 8.56
CA LEU A 184 0.07 5.85 8.76
C LEU A 184 -0.54 6.97 7.92
N HIS A 185 0.20 8.06 7.71
CA HIS A 185 -0.32 9.24 7.00
C HIS A 185 -0.60 8.94 5.54
N LEU A 186 0.35 8.36 4.84
CA LEU A 186 0.22 8.05 3.42
C LEU A 186 -0.76 6.89 3.16
N VAL A 187 -0.76 5.90 4.06
CA VAL A 187 -1.69 4.77 4.01
C VAL A 187 -3.15 5.24 4.05
N MET A 188 -3.47 6.17 4.96
CA MET A 188 -4.84 6.65 5.13
C MET A 188 -5.39 7.35 3.89
N ALA A 189 -4.54 7.99 3.08
CA ALA A 189 -4.94 8.62 1.83
C ALA A 189 -5.10 7.63 0.66
N ALA A 190 -4.41 6.48 0.72
CA ALA A 190 -4.28 5.57 -0.42
C ALA A 190 -5.08 4.27 -0.28
N THR A 191 -5.81 4.05 0.82
CA THR A 191 -6.43 2.77 1.15
C THR A 191 -7.95 2.86 1.29
N ASP A 192 -8.65 1.79 0.92
CA ASP A 192 -10.10 1.69 1.07
C ASP A 192 -10.47 1.17 2.46
N ARG A 193 -9.68 0.24 3.00
CA ARG A 193 -9.90 -0.36 4.31
C ARG A 193 -8.60 -0.61 5.05
N VAL A 194 -8.59 -0.27 6.33
CA VAL A 194 -7.47 -0.44 7.25
C VAL A 194 -7.80 -1.53 8.27
N ILE A 195 -6.82 -2.35 8.60
CA ILE A 195 -6.89 -3.36 9.65
C ILE A 195 -5.71 -3.15 10.60
N CYS A 196 -6.01 -2.85 11.86
CA CYS A 196 -5.01 -2.71 12.91
C CYS A 196 -4.71 -4.08 13.52
N LEU A 197 -3.44 -4.45 13.52
CA LEU A 197 -2.99 -5.74 14.02
C LEU A 197 -2.01 -5.56 15.18
N ASN A 198 -2.21 -6.34 16.24
CA ASN A 198 -1.29 -6.50 17.35
C ASN A 198 -1.39 -7.92 17.92
N GLY A 199 -0.93 -8.92 17.14
CA GLY A 199 -1.16 -10.33 17.44
C GLY A 199 -2.58 -10.81 17.13
N HIS A 200 -3.56 -9.90 17.17
CA HIS A 200 -4.97 -10.06 16.80
C HIS A 200 -5.47 -8.79 16.11
N VAL A 201 -6.66 -8.81 15.51
CA VAL A 201 -7.28 -7.62 14.93
C VAL A 201 -7.83 -6.74 16.06
N CYS A 202 -7.25 -5.55 16.24
CA CYS A 202 -7.68 -4.58 17.26
C CYS A 202 -8.78 -3.66 16.73
N CYS A 203 -8.67 -3.23 15.49
CA CYS A 203 -9.67 -2.38 14.81
C CYS A 203 -9.66 -2.63 13.30
N SER A 204 -10.79 -2.39 12.65
CA SER A 204 -10.92 -2.50 11.19
C SER A 204 -12.02 -1.57 10.70
N GLY A 205 -11.81 -0.94 9.54
CA GLY A 205 -12.78 -0.04 8.93
C GLY A 205 -12.17 0.84 7.87
N THR A 206 -12.94 1.84 7.43
CA THR A 206 -12.38 2.90 6.57
C THR A 206 -11.32 3.70 7.33
N PRO A 207 -10.38 4.36 6.64
CA PRO A 207 -9.35 5.18 7.29
C PRO A 207 -9.90 6.13 8.35
N LYS A 208 -11.01 6.83 8.06
CA LYS A 208 -11.67 7.77 9.00
C LYS A 208 -12.16 7.08 10.28
N VAL A 209 -12.81 5.92 10.15
CA VAL A 209 -13.33 5.13 11.28
C VAL A 209 -12.19 4.64 12.16
N VAL A 210 -11.14 4.11 11.55
CA VAL A 210 -9.96 3.61 12.27
C VAL A 210 -9.22 4.74 12.98
N ALA A 211 -8.98 5.87 12.33
CA ALA A 211 -8.30 7.02 12.94
C ALA A 211 -9.03 7.59 14.18
N ALA A 212 -10.35 7.50 14.19
CA ALA A 212 -11.19 7.93 15.32
C ALA A 212 -11.24 6.93 16.48
N SER A 213 -10.87 5.65 16.25
CA SER A 213 -11.05 4.58 17.24
C SER A 213 -10.10 4.69 18.43
N ALA A 214 -10.55 4.24 19.60
CA ALA A 214 -9.76 4.23 20.82
C ALA A 214 -8.58 3.25 20.72
N GLU A 215 -8.79 2.12 20.06
CA GLU A 215 -7.79 1.08 19.85
C GLU A 215 -6.62 1.59 19.00
N TYR A 216 -6.91 2.35 17.95
CA TYR A 216 -5.88 3.00 17.13
C TYR A 216 -5.05 3.99 17.95
N LYS A 217 -5.72 4.85 18.75
CA LYS A 217 -5.06 5.81 19.64
C LYS A 217 -4.20 5.13 20.70
N ALA A 218 -4.64 3.99 21.22
CA ALA A 218 -3.88 3.18 22.18
C ALA A 218 -2.63 2.55 21.54
N LEU A 219 -2.71 2.09 20.27
CA LEU A 219 -1.59 1.47 19.58
C LEU A 219 -0.50 2.46 19.14
N PHE A 220 -0.89 3.65 18.66
CA PHE A 220 0.01 4.59 18.00
C PHE A 220 0.22 5.91 18.77
N GLY A 221 -0.53 6.12 19.86
CA GLY A 221 -0.50 7.32 20.68
C GLY A 221 -1.42 8.43 20.16
N ALA A 222 -1.87 9.30 21.08
CA ALA A 222 -2.80 10.38 20.78
C ALA A 222 -2.25 11.41 19.74
N ARG A 223 -0.94 11.62 19.71
CA ARG A 223 -0.30 12.52 18.72
C ARG A 223 -0.37 11.99 17.28
N ALA A 224 -0.22 10.69 17.07
CA ALA A 224 -0.35 10.09 15.75
C ALA A 224 -1.78 10.22 15.20
N ALA A 225 -2.79 10.16 16.08
CA ALA A 225 -4.19 10.34 15.70
C ALA A 225 -4.53 11.80 15.35
N SER A 226 -3.95 12.79 16.05
CA SER A 226 -4.20 14.22 15.76
C SER A 226 -3.54 14.68 14.46
N THR A 227 -2.37 14.13 14.11
CA THR A 227 -1.68 14.46 12.86
C THR A 227 -2.43 13.95 11.62
N LEU A 228 -3.23 12.88 11.76
CA LEU A 228 -4.11 12.37 10.70
C LEU A 228 -5.30 13.29 10.41
N ALA A 229 -5.81 13.99 11.42
CA ALA A 229 -6.93 14.93 11.25
C ALA A 229 -6.54 16.19 10.44
N VAL A 230 -5.25 16.52 10.37
CA VAL A 230 -4.74 17.72 9.65
C VAL A 230 -4.59 17.49 8.15
N TYR A 231 -4.63 16.25 7.66
CA TYR A 231 -4.44 15.93 6.24
C TYR A 231 -5.75 15.85 5.42
N GLU A 232 -6.87 16.29 5.95
CA GLU A 232 -8.02 16.61 5.12
C GLU A 232 -7.78 17.99 4.45
N HIS A 233 -6.97 18.03 3.41
CA HIS A 233 -7.03 19.14 2.47
C HIS A 233 -8.41 19.11 1.79
N HIS A 234 -9.35 19.88 2.33
CA HIS A 234 -10.47 20.36 1.55
C HIS A 234 -9.87 21.31 0.50
N HIS A 235 -9.70 20.83 -0.70
CA HIS A 235 -9.49 21.70 -1.84
C HIS A 235 -10.84 22.38 -2.13
N ASP A 236 -11.16 23.46 -1.40
CA ASP A 236 -12.29 24.33 -1.72
C ASP A 236 -12.02 25.16 -3.00
N HIS A 237 -11.03 24.76 -3.80
CA HIS A 237 -10.65 25.44 -5.02
C HIS A 237 -10.28 24.46 -6.14
N THR A 238 -10.45 24.93 -7.39
CA THR A 238 -10.08 24.21 -8.61
C THR A 238 -8.96 24.96 -9.31
N HIS A 239 -7.84 24.30 -9.64
CA HIS A 239 -6.79 24.89 -10.46
C HIS A 239 -7.28 25.08 -11.91
N LEU A 240 -7.11 26.28 -12.43
CA LEU A 240 -7.45 26.62 -13.81
C LEU A 240 -6.22 26.42 -14.73
N PRO A 241 -6.40 26.17 -16.03
CA PRO A 241 -5.29 25.96 -16.97
C PRO A 241 -4.32 27.14 -17.10
N ASP A 242 -4.71 28.32 -16.64
CA ASP A 242 -3.91 29.55 -16.65
C ASP A 242 -3.10 29.78 -15.34
N GLY A 243 -3.04 28.81 -14.45
CA GLY A 243 -2.32 28.89 -13.18
C GLY A 243 -3.05 29.62 -12.06
N ARG A 244 -4.32 29.98 -12.26
CA ARG A 244 -5.17 30.60 -11.23
C ARG A 244 -5.97 29.51 -10.48
N VAL A 245 -6.46 29.87 -9.30
CA VAL A 245 -7.35 29.02 -8.48
C VAL A 245 -8.74 29.62 -8.40
N ARG A 246 -9.78 28.79 -8.60
CA ARG A 246 -11.18 29.15 -8.40
C ARG A 246 -11.69 28.53 -7.14
N PHE A 247 -12.15 29.33 -6.18
CA PHE A 247 -12.73 28.89 -4.93
C PHE A 247 -14.20 28.46 -5.10
N ALA A 248 -14.74 27.73 -4.11
CA ALA A 248 -16.12 27.24 -4.11
C ALA A 248 -17.17 28.38 -4.15
N ASP A 249 -16.81 29.60 -3.68
CA ASP A 249 -17.61 30.82 -3.74
C ASP A 249 -17.59 31.51 -5.13
N GLY A 250 -16.85 30.93 -6.10
CA GLY A 250 -16.71 31.46 -7.45
C GLY A 250 -15.61 32.50 -7.62
N THR A 251 -14.91 32.91 -6.57
CA THR A 251 -13.78 33.85 -6.65
C THR A 251 -12.57 33.20 -7.33
N VAL A 252 -11.82 33.97 -8.12
CA VAL A 252 -10.60 33.51 -8.80
C VAL A 252 -9.44 34.40 -8.33
N SER A 253 -8.34 33.76 -7.87
CA SER A 253 -7.13 34.44 -7.43
C SER A 253 -5.86 33.73 -7.93
N ASN A 254 -4.71 34.39 -7.86
CA ASN A 254 -3.42 33.75 -8.15
C ASN A 254 -3.00 32.82 -7.02
N GLU A 255 -2.22 31.78 -7.34
CA GLU A 255 -1.79 30.73 -6.39
C GLU A 255 -1.05 31.30 -5.16
N ASP A 256 -0.30 32.41 -5.33
CA ASP A 256 0.45 33.08 -4.25
C ASP A 256 -0.45 33.80 -3.23
N ASP A 257 -1.67 34.21 -3.60
CA ASP A 257 -2.63 34.88 -2.69
C ASP A 257 -3.47 33.87 -1.87
N ALA A 258 -3.51 32.60 -2.28
CA ALA A 258 -4.30 31.55 -1.62
C ALA A 258 -3.69 31.13 -0.26
N GLY A 259 -2.37 31.24 -0.09
CA GLY A 259 -1.67 30.92 1.17
C GLY A 259 -1.86 31.94 2.29
N GLY A 260 -2.43 33.10 2.01
CA GLY A 260 -2.59 34.21 2.98
C GLY A 260 -3.90 34.24 3.77
N ARG A 261 -4.93 33.51 3.35
CA ARG A 261 -6.28 33.57 3.99
C ARG A 261 -6.49 32.62 5.17
N GLU A 262 -5.57 31.71 5.46
CA GLU A 262 -5.69 30.75 6.57
C GLU A 262 -5.30 31.29 7.96
N ARG A 263 -4.98 32.58 8.14
CA ARG A 263 -4.44 33.12 9.41
C ARG A 263 -5.32 34.13 10.18
N VAL A 264 -6.58 34.36 9.83
CA VAL A 264 -7.37 35.45 10.45
C VAL A 264 -8.71 35.01 11.05
N ASP A 265 -8.95 33.75 11.37
CA ASP A 265 -10.17 33.37 12.12
C ASP A 265 -9.88 32.56 13.38
N GLY A 266 -9.17 33.17 14.31
CA GLY A 266 -8.81 32.53 15.59
C GLY A 266 -8.42 33.48 16.70
N MET A 267 -8.99 34.72 16.74
CA MET A 267 -8.88 35.60 17.92
C MET A 267 -10.00 36.62 17.96
N ARG A 268 -11.16 36.24 18.47
CA ARG A 268 -12.06 37.15 19.21
C ARG A 268 -13.00 36.31 20.08
N GLU A 269 -12.89 36.60 21.38
CA GLU A 269 -13.70 36.30 22.58
C GLU A 269 -13.58 34.90 23.17
#